data_46ed06546eb764a58db567bf6104c358
#
_entry.id   46ed06546eb764a58db567bf6104c358
#
_cell.length_a   1.000
_cell.length_b   1.000
_cell.length_c   1.000
_cell.angle_alpha   90.00
_cell.angle_beta   90.00
_cell.angle_gamma   90.00
#
_symmetry.space_group_name_H-M   'P 1'
#
loop_
_entity.id
_entity.type
_entity.pdbx_description
1 polymer ?
#
loop_
_entity_poly.entity_id
_entity_poly.type
_entity_poly.pdbx_seq_one_letter_code
_entity_poly.pdbx_strand_id
1 'polypeptide(L)'
;MVQVTELVADRAEDWDRTGLLPRELLSELSGAGLLCAQVAPEYGGAGLGSRDNGELTAHTGSLCGSLRSVMTSQGMAAWTVQRLGDAEQRSEFLPRLTGGELAAVAFSEPEAGSDLSAMTTRISQERDTVMLDGHKVWVTAAAYADLILVFGRYRDGAAAVVVPTGTPGVRVQPIADPLGCRAAGHANVLLDSVRLPAERVLGGADQSLPLVVTSALGYGRLSVAWGCVGILRCCLAAAAEHTRARAQFGKPLAEHQLVARQLAELLVAEQICTRVCEHASGCWEAGSPDLVMATVLAKHVSAGHAARGAASAVQLLASAGARDGHPVARAYRDAKLMEIIEGTTELCQLMLARHALAP
;
A
#
# COMPACT_ATOMS: atom_id res chain seq x y z
N MET A 1 -14.89 -8.53 -5.32
CA MET A 1 -13.93 -9.67 -5.28
C MET A 1 -13.98 -10.52 -6.55
N VAL A 2 -15.14 -11.03 -6.99
CA VAL A 2 -15.25 -11.84 -8.23
C VAL A 2 -14.60 -11.14 -9.44
N GLN A 3 -14.96 -9.89 -9.71
CA GLN A 3 -14.39 -9.11 -10.81
C GLN A 3 -12.85 -9.01 -10.74
N VAL A 4 -12.27 -8.79 -9.56
CA VAL A 4 -10.80 -8.74 -9.40
C VAL A 4 -10.19 -10.11 -9.73
N THR A 5 -10.80 -11.21 -9.29
CA THR A 5 -10.33 -12.56 -9.62
C THR A 5 -10.32 -12.80 -11.12
N GLU A 6 -11.39 -12.45 -11.83
CA GLU A 6 -11.52 -12.60 -13.28
C GLU A 6 -10.49 -11.73 -14.04
N LEU A 7 -10.30 -10.49 -13.58
CA LEU A 7 -9.35 -9.55 -14.18
C LEU A 7 -7.89 -9.91 -13.91
N VAL A 8 -7.57 -10.54 -12.79
CA VAL A 8 -6.20 -11.00 -12.49
C VAL A 8 -5.96 -12.38 -13.09
N ALA A 9 -6.89 -13.33 -12.89
CA ALA A 9 -6.76 -14.72 -13.32
C ALA A 9 -5.35 -15.29 -13.03
N ASP A 10 -4.68 -15.81 -14.03
CA ASP A 10 -3.31 -16.37 -13.99
C ASP A 10 -2.21 -15.38 -14.46
N ARG A 11 -2.59 -14.13 -14.78
CA ARG A 11 -1.70 -13.13 -15.39
C ARG A 11 -0.66 -12.52 -14.44
N ALA A 12 -0.81 -12.69 -13.13
CA ALA A 12 0.08 -12.07 -12.13
C ALA A 12 1.54 -12.53 -12.26
N GLU A 13 1.80 -13.75 -12.78
CA GLU A 13 3.15 -14.23 -13.06
C GLU A 13 3.82 -13.41 -14.17
N ASP A 14 3.10 -13.15 -15.27
CA ASP A 14 3.64 -12.38 -16.39
C ASP A 14 3.91 -10.94 -16.01
N TRP A 15 3.02 -10.33 -15.23
CA TRP A 15 3.24 -8.97 -14.70
C TRP A 15 4.46 -8.88 -13.77
N ASP A 16 4.65 -9.88 -12.92
CA ASP A 16 5.83 -9.94 -12.03
C ASP A 16 7.14 -10.06 -12.84
N ARG A 17 7.13 -10.88 -13.92
CA ARG A 17 8.31 -11.07 -14.77
C ARG A 17 8.61 -9.85 -15.65
N THR A 18 7.57 -9.21 -16.17
CA THR A 18 7.73 -8.04 -17.05
C THR A 18 7.93 -6.73 -16.26
N GLY A 19 7.60 -6.74 -14.94
CA GLY A 19 7.64 -5.55 -14.11
C GLY A 19 6.54 -4.53 -14.46
N LEU A 20 5.45 -4.95 -15.14
CA LEU A 20 4.45 -4.04 -15.67
C LEU A 20 3.03 -4.57 -15.46
N LEU A 21 2.14 -3.72 -14.95
CA LEU A 21 0.68 -3.91 -14.98
C LEU A 21 0.10 -3.22 -16.23
N PRO A 22 -0.82 -3.86 -16.96
CA PRO A 22 -1.48 -3.23 -18.10
C PRO A 22 -2.26 -1.98 -17.64
N ARG A 23 -2.09 -0.87 -18.38
CA ARG A 23 -2.79 0.40 -18.08
C ARG A 23 -4.31 0.21 -18.17
N GLU A 24 -4.77 -0.57 -19.12
CA GLU A 24 -6.19 -0.89 -19.34
C GLU A 24 -6.80 -1.57 -18.13
N LEU A 25 -6.10 -2.52 -17.52
CA LEU A 25 -6.53 -3.16 -16.26
C LEU A 25 -6.68 -2.15 -15.13
N LEU A 26 -5.68 -1.28 -14.97
CA LEU A 26 -5.70 -0.28 -13.90
C LEU A 26 -6.83 0.73 -14.11
N SER A 27 -7.06 1.17 -15.35
CA SER A 27 -8.16 2.07 -15.71
C SER A 27 -9.52 1.42 -15.50
N GLU A 28 -9.69 0.14 -15.85
CA GLU A 28 -10.92 -0.61 -15.63
C GLU A 28 -11.23 -0.76 -14.12
N LEU A 29 -10.25 -1.14 -13.32
CA LEU A 29 -10.41 -1.27 -11.86
C LEU A 29 -10.68 0.08 -11.20
N SER A 30 -10.03 1.16 -11.65
CA SER A 30 -10.27 2.51 -11.16
C SER A 30 -11.67 2.98 -11.53
N GLY A 31 -12.08 2.83 -12.80
CA GLY A 31 -13.43 3.19 -13.26
C GLY A 31 -14.56 2.37 -12.61
N ALA A 32 -14.24 1.18 -12.09
CA ALA A 32 -15.15 0.40 -11.24
C ALA A 32 -15.12 0.81 -9.75
N GLY A 33 -14.34 1.84 -9.38
CA GLY A 33 -14.15 2.29 -8.00
C GLY A 33 -13.38 1.32 -7.10
N LEU A 34 -12.76 0.26 -7.66
CA LEU A 34 -12.15 -0.82 -6.87
C LEU A 34 -10.75 -0.48 -6.35
N LEU A 35 -10.05 0.51 -6.94
CA LEU A 35 -8.74 0.93 -6.46
C LEU A 35 -8.81 1.87 -5.25
N CYS A 36 -9.97 2.52 -5.01
CA CYS A 36 -10.23 3.38 -3.85
C CYS A 36 -11.68 3.21 -3.37
N ALA A 37 -12.05 1.96 -3.05
CA ALA A 37 -13.43 1.54 -2.79
C ALA A 37 -14.08 2.18 -1.55
N GLN A 38 -13.29 2.81 -0.66
CA GLN A 38 -13.78 3.59 0.48
C GLN A 38 -14.36 4.96 0.11
N VAL A 39 -14.13 5.45 -1.12
CA VAL A 39 -14.68 6.73 -1.57
C VAL A 39 -16.19 6.64 -1.63
N ALA A 40 -16.88 7.69 -1.15
CA ALA A 40 -18.33 7.71 -1.09
C ALA A 40 -18.98 7.68 -2.48
N PRO A 41 -20.20 7.11 -2.61
CA PRO A 41 -20.90 7.01 -3.89
C PRO A 41 -21.16 8.35 -4.59
N GLU A 42 -21.30 9.43 -3.83
CA GLU A 42 -21.47 10.79 -4.37
C GLU A 42 -20.28 11.26 -5.22
N TYR A 43 -19.08 10.65 -5.00
CA TYR A 43 -17.87 10.88 -5.79
C TYR A 43 -17.53 9.69 -6.71
N GLY A 44 -18.49 8.80 -6.96
CA GLY A 44 -18.31 7.63 -7.84
C GLY A 44 -17.62 6.43 -7.22
N GLY A 45 -17.35 6.42 -5.91
CA GLY A 45 -16.78 5.29 -5.19
C GLY A 45 -17.81 4.25 -4.77
N ALA A 46 -17.37 3.12 -4.24
CA ALA A 46 -18.25 2.07 -3.71
C ALA A 46 -18.72 2.33 -2.27
N GLY A 47 -18.13 3.27 -1.54
CA GLY A 47 -18.46 3.60 -0.16
C GLY A 47 -18.22 2.46 0.83
N LEU A 48 -17.26 1.59 0.57
CA LEU A 48 -16.99 0.46 1.45
C LEU A 48 -16.50 0.93 2.82
N GLY A 49 -17.03 0.29 3.87
CA GLY A 49 -16.46 0.40 5.21
C GLY A 49 -15.02 -0.11 5.27
N SER A 50 -14.31 0.25 6.34
CA SER A 50 -12.89 -0.06 6.50
C SER A 50 -12.61 -1.56 6.45
N ARG A 51 -13.46 -2.37 7.06
CA ARG A 51 -13.32 -3.83 7.07
C ARG A 51 -13.50 -4.43 5.66
N ASP A 52 -14.56 -4.03 4.95
CA ASP A 52 -14.85 -4.58 3.61
C ASP A 52 -13.80 -4.15 2.59
N ASN A 53 -13.33 -2.89 2.66
CA ASN A 53 -12.20 -2.41 1.87
C ASN A 53 -10.91 -3.18 2.22
N GLY A 54 -10.72 -3.53 3.49
CA GLY A 54 -9.62 -4.38 3.97
C GLY A 54 -9.68 -5.78 3.37
N GLU A 55 -10.83 -6.45 3.39
CA GLU A 55 -11.01 -7.77 2.78
C GLU A 55 -10.82 -7.74 1.25
N LEU A 56 -11.27 -6.67 0.57
CA LEU A 56 -10.97 -6.47 -0.84
C LEU A 56 -9.46 -6.33 -1.09
N THR A 57 -8.76 -5.60 -0.22
CA THR A 57 -7.30 -5.44 -0.26
C THR A 57 -6.57 -6.77 -0.03
N ALA A 58 -7.01 -7.57 0.96
CA ALA A 58 -6.46 -8.90 1.24
C ALA A 58 -6.69 -9.85 0.05
N HIS A 59 -7.90 -9.84 -0.51
CA HIS A 59 -8.21 -10.64 -1.70
C HIS A 59 -7.30 -10.28 -2.88
N THR A 60 -7.17 -8.98 -3.19
CA THR A 60 -6.27 -8.51 -4.25
C THR A 60 -4.81 -8.90 -3.97
N GLY A 61 -4.36 -8.76 -2.72
CA GLY A 61 -3.02 -9.15 -2.28
C GLY A 61 -2.74 -10.65 -2.37
N SER A 62 -3.76 -11.51 -2.22
CA SER A 62 -3.62 -12.96 -2.39
C SER A 62 -3.39 -13.36 -3.85
N LEU A 63 -3.84 -12.54 -4.81
CA LEU A 63 -3.69 -12.77 -6.24
C LEU A 63 -2.44 -12.10 -6.79
N CYS A 64 -2.21 -10.80 -6.44
CA CYS A 64 -1.13 -10.00 -6.98
C CYS A 64 -0.71 -8.88 -6.01
N GLY A 65 0.49 -8.99 -5.42
CA GLY A 65 1.04 -7.98 -4.50
C GLY A 65 1.31 -6.65 -5.18
N SER A 66 1.70 -6.64 -6.46
CA SER A 66 1.90 -5.41 -7.24
C SER A 66 0.59 -4.63 -7.43
N LEU A 67 -0.49 -5.30 -7.82
CA LEU A 67 -1.81 -4.68 -7.99
C LEU A 67 -2.32 -4.14 -6.64
N ARG A 68 -2.17 -4.92 -5.56
CA ARG A 68 -2.51 -4.47 -4.21
C ARG A 68 -1.71 -3.21 -3.81
N SER A 69 -0.44 -3.10 -4.21
CA SER A 69 0.38 -1.91 -3.94
C SER A 69 -0.15 -0.68 -4.68
N VAL A 70 -0.55 -0.81 -5.94
CA VAL A 70 -1.22 0.26 -6.70
C VAL A 70 -2.54 0.66 -6.02
N MET A 71 -3.35 -0.32 -5.62
CA MET A 71 -4.60 -0.09 -4.87
C MET A 71 -4.34 0.66 -3.55
N THR A 72 -3.28 0.33 -2.82
CA THR A 72 -2.88 1.07 -1.61
C THR A 72 -2.56 2.52 -1.92
N SER A 73 -1.78 2.78 -2.98
CA SER A 73 -1.40 4.14 -3.40
C SER A 73 -2.61 4.98 -3.80
N GLN A 74 -3.49 4.41 -4.64
CA GLN A 74 -4.73 5.07 -5.07
C GLN A 74 -5.65 5.39 -3.88
N GLY A 75 -5.89 4.41 -3.02
CA GLY A 75 -6.74 4.58 -1.85
C GLY A 75 -6.17 5.58 -0.85
N MET A 76 -4.85 5.61 -0.66
CA MET A 76 -4.16 6.59 0.19
C MET A 76 -4.29 8.00 -0.40
N ALA A 77 -4.16 8.16 -1.72
CA ALA A 77 -4.35 9.44 -2.40
C ALA A 77 -5.79 9.94 -2.21
N ALA A 78 -6.78 9.11 -2.49
CA ALA A 78 -8.19 9.45 -2.30
C ALA A 78 -8.50 9.81 -0.83
N TRP A 79 -7.97 9.03 0.12
CA TRP A 79 -8.12 9.32 1.55
C TRP A 79 -7.49 10.65 1.95
N THR A 80 -6.31 10.97 1.41
CA THR A 80 -5.65 12.25 1.67
C THR A 80 -6.51 13.42 1.19
N VAL A 81 -7.09 13.31 -0.01
CA VAL A 81 -8.04 14.32 -0.54
C VAL A 81 -9.28 14.42 0.36
N GLN A 82 -9.85 13.30 0.79
CA GLN A 82 -11.03 13.30 1.68
C GLN A 82 -10.75 13.98 3.02
N ARG A 83 -9.54 13.82 3.57
CA ARG A 83 -9.18 14.33 4.90
C ARG A 83 -8.66 15.74 4.92
N LEU A 84 -7.86 16.12 3.94
CA LEU A 84 -7.17 17.40 3.88
C LEU A 84 -7.81 18.39 2.89
N GLY A 85 -8.51 17.90 1.88
CA GLY A 85 -9.17 18.73 0.88
C GLY A 85 -10.42 19.45 1.42
N ASP A 86 -10.69 20.63 0.91
CA ASP A 86 -11.96 21.34 1.08
C ASP A 86 -13.07 20.72 0.19
N ALA A 87 -14.25 21.32 0.18
CA ALA A 87 -15.39 20.80 -0.58
C ALA A 87 -15.16 20.86 -2.10
N GLU A 88 -14.51 21.90 -2.59
CA GLU A 88 -14.22 22.10 -4.02
C GLU A 88 -13.17 21.09 -4.48
N GLN A 89 -12.09 20.94 -3.73
CA GLN A 89 -11.03 19.98 -3.98
C GLN A 89 -11.53 18.53 -3.96
N ARG A 90 -12.39 18.18 -3.01
CA ARG A 90 -13.04 16.85 -2.98
C ARG A 90 -13.91 16.62 -4.22
N SER A 91 -14.71 17.61 -4.60
CA SER A 91 -15.57 17.54 -5.78
C SER A 91 -14.78 17.52 -7.10
N GLU A 92 -13.58 18.11 -7.14
CA GLU A 92 -12.68 18.04 -8.31
C GLU A 92 -11.95 16.69 -8.39
N PHE A 93 -11.26 16.28 -7.30
CA PHE A 93 -10.29 15.20 -7.40
C PHE A 93 -10.88 13.80 -7.17
N LEU A 94 -11.85 13.62 -6.26
CA LEU A 94 -12.36 12.29 -5.96
C LEU A 94 -13.02 11.62 -7.17
N PRO A 95 -13.88 12.31 -7.97
CA PRO A 95 -14.46 11.72 -9.18
C PRO A 95 -13.41 11.35 -10.25
N ARG A 96 -12.28 12.06 -10.32
CA ARG A 96 -11.18 11.71 -11.22
C ARG A 96 -10.53 10.40 -10.81
N LEU A 97 -10.29 10.21 -9.49
CA LEU A 97 -9.67 9.01 -8.94
C LEU A 97 -10.58 7.78 -9.00
N THR A 98 -11.88 7.94 -8.95
CA THR A 98 -12.87 6.86 -9.14
C THR A 98 -13.23 6.63 -10.61
N GLY A 99 -12.95 7.62 -11.47
CA GLY A 99 -13.29 7.61 -12.89
C GLY A 99 -12.19 7.11 -13.83
N GLY A 100 -11.07 6.64 -13.32
CA GLY A 100 -10.01 6.03 -14.16
C GLY A 100 -8.63 6.69 -14.08
N GLU A 101 -8.50 7.89 -13.50
CA GLU A 101 -7.19 8.49 -13.27
C GLU A 101 -6.48 7.80 -12.11
N LEU A 102 -5.18 7.62 -12.26
CA LEU A 102 -4.33 6.96 -11.27
C LEU A 102 -3.54 7.99 -10.46
N ALA A 103 -3.42 7.73 -9.16
CA ALA A 103 -2.67 8.59 -8.28
C ALA A 103 -1.58 7.85 -7.49
N ALA A 104 -0.48 8.55 -7.28
CA ALA A 104 0.61 8.15 -6.40
C ALA A 104 0.73 9.10 -5.21
N VAL A 105 1.35 8.62 -4.13
CA VAL A 105 1.61 9.41 -2.92
C VAL A 105 3.11 9.45 -2.64
N ALA A 106 3.68 10.64 -2.53
CA ALA A 106 5.11 10.87 -2.48
C ALA A 106 5.54 11.51 -1.16
N PHE A 107 6.12 10.71 -0.25
CA PHE A 107 6.67 11.14 1.03
C PHE A 107 8.20 11.15 1.03
N SER A 108 8.79 9.97 0.80
CA SER A 108 10.21 9.69 1.03
C SER A 108 11.12 10.47 0.11
N GLU A 109 12.27 10.88 0.64
CA GLU A 109 13.36 11.54 -0.07
C GLU A 109 14.66 10.77 0.18
N PRO A 110 15.75 11.03 -0.58
CA PRO A 110 17.01 10.33 -0.36
C PRO A 110 17.49 10.36 1.09
N GLU A 111 17.32 11.48 1.78
CA GLU A 111 17.74 11.68 3.18
C GLU A 111 16.58 11.62 4.19
N ALA A 112 15.33 11.42 3.74
CA ALA A 112 14.15 11.41 4.60
C ALA A 112 13.26 10.20 4.32
N GLY A 113 13.60 9.06 4.92
CA GLY A 113 12.82 7.81 4.89
C GLY A 113 12.04 7.59 6.17
N SER A 114 12.65 6.93 7.16
CA SER A 114 12.02 6.72 8.49
C SER A 114 11.87 8.03 9.26
N ASP A 115 12.80 8.95 9.13
CA ASP A 115 12.70 10.30 9.67
C ASP A 115 12.21 11.28 8.62
N LEU A 116 10.89 11.41 8.50
CA LEU A 116 10.26 12.39 7.60
C LEU A 116 10.44 13.84 8.10
N SER A 117 10.93 14.06 9.32
CA SER A 117 11.26 15.42 9.81
C SER A 117 12.45 16.02 9.05
N ALA A 118 13.28 15.20 8.42
CA ALA A 118 14.37 15.61 7.54
C ALA A 118 13.92 15.98 6.11
N MET A 119 12.63 15.94 5.81
CA MET A 119 12.08 16.28 4.48
C MET A 119 12.52 17.68 4.02
N THR A 120 13.00 17.76 2.80
CA THR A 120 13.54 18.99 2.19
C THR A 120 12.70 19.53 1.04
N THR A 121 11.79 18.71 0.45
CA THR A 121 10.86 19.20 -0.59
C THR A 121 10.15 20.44 -0.12
N ARG A 122 10.25 21.52 -0.89
CA ARG A 122 9.71 22.85 -0.57
C ARG A 122 8.51 23.18 -1.43
N ILE A 123 7.47 23.71 -0.80
CA ILE A 123 6.31 24.31 -1.44
C ILE A 123 6.35 25.81 -1.10
N SER A 124 6.65 26.64 -2.09
CA SER A 124 6.74 28.09 -1.94
C SER A 124 5.53 28.73 -2.60
N GLN A 125 4.80 29.59 -1.89
CA GLN A 125 3.63 30.28 -2.43
C GLN A 125 4.01 31.68 -2.94
N GLU A 126 3.58 31.99 -4.17
CA GLU A 126 3.70 33.30 -4.80
C GLU A 126 2.30 33.73 -5.28
N ARG A 127 1.59 34.54 -4.49
CA ARG A 127 0.20 34.97 -4.75
C ARG A 127 -0.72 33.74 -4.92
N ASP A 128 -1.29 33.56 -6.12
CA ASP A 128 -2.24 32.52 -6.47
C ASP A 128 -1.57 31.26 -7.04
N THR A 129 -0.25 31.17 -6.97
CA THR A 129 0.53 30.03 -7.44
C THR A 129 1.41 29.47 -6.34
N VAL A 130 1.73 28.17 -6.45
CA VAL A 130 2.77 27.51 -5.66
C VAL A 130 3.85 26.97 -6.57
N MET A 131 5.07 26.98 -6.08
CA MET A 131 6.24 26.40 -6.74
C MET A 131 6.77 25.27 -5.88
N LEU A 132 7.03 24.11 -6.49
CA LEU A 132 7.56 22.93 -5.83
C LEU A 132 8.95 22.61 -6.33
N ASP A 133 9.87 22.41 -5.39
CA ASP A 133 11.22 21.91 -5.63
C ASP A 133 11.49 20.72 -4.71
N GLY A 134 11.98 19.60 -5.25
CA GLY A 134 12.27 18.44 -4.44
C GLY A 134 12.61 17.18 -5.23
N HIS A 135 12.98 16.13 -4.46
CA HIS A 135 13.28 14.83 -5.01
C HIS A 135 12.62 13.74 -4.16
N LYS A 136 11.60 13.09 -4.70
CA LYS A 136 10.90 11.99 -4.05
C LYS A 136 11.41 10.66 -4.57
N VAL A 137 11.55 9.66 -3.68
CA VAL A 137 12.09 8.35 -4.03
C VAL A 137 11.12 7.24 -3.64
N TRP A 138 11.19 6.12 -4.35
CA TRP A 138 10.38 4.92 -4.11
C TRP A 138 8.86 5.19 -4.07
N VAL A 139 8.39 6.07 -4.94
CA VAL A 139 6.97 6.42 -5.03
C VAL A 139 6.23 5.31 -5.76
N THR A 140 5.39 4.57 -5.02
CA THR A 140 4.57 3.47 -5.57
C THR A 140 3.55 4.02 -6.56
N ALA A 141 3.34 3.30 -7.65
CA ALA A 141 2.44 3.64 -8.76
C ALA A 141 2.81 4.91 -9.56
N ALA A 142 3.90 5.61 -9.24
CA ALA A 142 4.24 6.86 -9.92
C ALA A 142 4.49 6.68 -11.42
N ALA A 143 4.97 5.50 -11.86
CA ALA A 143 5.14 5.19 -13.29
C ALA A 143 3.81 5.08 -14.06
N TYR A 144 2.68 4.92 -13.35
CA TYR A 144 1.34 4.84 -13.93
C TYR A 144 0.50 6.09 -13.67
N ALA A 145 0.93 6.93 -12.72
CA ALA A 145 0.12 8.00 -12.16
C ALA A 145 -0.14 9.14 -13.15
N ASP A 146 -1.37 9.61 -13.17
CA ASP A 146 -1.78 10.87 -13.78
C ASP A 146 -1.58 12.03 -12.79
N LEU A 147 -1.76 11.74 -11.50
CA LEU A 147 -1.61 12.67 -10.39
C LEU A 147 -0.63 12.13 -9.35
N ILE A 148 0.15 13.00 -8.75
CA ILE A 148 1.01 12.68 -7.60
C ILE A 148 0.66 13.62 -6.44
N LEU A 149 0.31 13.07 -5.29
CA LEU A 149 0.17 13.82 -4.05
C LEU A 149 1.57 13.97 -3.44
N VAL A 150 2.15 15.14 -3.56
CA VAL A 150 3.49 15.46 -3.07
C VAL A 150 3.41 16.13 -1.72
N PHE A 151 4.01 15.51 -0.71
CA PHE A 151 4.16 16.08 0.63
C PHE A 151 5.44 16.90 0.71
N GLY A 152 5.36 18.10 1.28
CA GLY A 152 6.50 19.02 1.37
C GLY A 152 6.36 20.03 2.50
N ARG A 153 7.45 20.72 2.78
CA ARG A 153 7.49 21.88 3.68
C ARG A 153 6.72 23.04 3.05
N TYR A 154 5.78 23.57 3.79
CA TYR A 154 4.95 24.67 3.37
C TYR A 154 4.82 25.70 4.49
N ARG A 155 5.30 26.94 4.28
CA ARG A 155 5.40 27.96 5.33
C ARG A 155 6.09 27.40 6.59
N ASP A 156 5.51 27.55 7.77
CA ASP A 156 6.04 27.05 9.05
C ASP A 156 5.65 25.58 9.34
N GLY A 157 4.91 24.94 8.41
CA GLY A 157 4.42 23.58 8.56
C GLY A 157 4.68 22.69 7.35
N ALA A 158 3.66 21.95 6.95
CA ALA A 158 3.66 21.06 5.79
C ALA A 158 2.30 21.03 5.10
N ALA A 159 2.30 20.65 3.83
CA ALA A 159 1.09 20.42 3.06
C ALA A 159 1.30 19.25 2.08
N ALA A 160 0.20 18.77 1.50
CA ALA A 160 0.21 17.94 0.31
C ALA A 160 -0.25 18.77 -0.89
N VAL A 161 0.36 18.55 -2.06
CA VAL A 161 -0.02 19.22 -3.30
C VAL A 161 -0.40 18.18 -4.33
N VAL A 162 -1.53 18.37 -5.01
CA VAL A 162 -1.95 17.52 -6.13
C VAL A 162 -1.24 17.99 -7.38
N VAL A 163 -0.29 17.19 -7.85
CA VAL A 163 0.60 17.49 -8.98
C VAL A 163 0.26 16.61 -10.17
N PRO A 164 -0.26 17.13 -11.29
CA PRO A 164 -0.36 16.38 -12.53
C PRO A 164 1.01 15.98 -13.05
N THR A 165 1.20 14.72 -13.44
CA THR A 165 2.52 14.23 -13.90
C THR A 165 3.03 14.91 -15.18
N GLY A 166 2.11 15.42 -16.01
CA GLY A 166 2.44 16.17 -17.22
C GLY A 166 2.85 17.64 -16.98
N THR A 167 2.89 18.10 -15.71
CA THR A 167 3.29 19.49 -15.42
C THR A 167 4.77 19.72 -15.75
N PRO A 168 5.13 20.84 -16.44
CA PRO A 168 6.52 21.18 -16.68
C PRO A 168 7.35 21.19 -15.39
N GLY A 169 8.55 20.60 -15.43
CA GLY A 169 9.41 20.43 -14.27
C GLY A 169 9.21 19.10 -13.51
N VAL A 170 8.16 18.35 -13.78
CA VAL A 170 7.97 17.00 -13.21
C VAL A 170 8.69 15.98 -14.08
N ARG A 171 9.52 15.14 -13.45
CA ARG A 171 10.18 14.00 -14.11
C ARG A 171 10.00 12.75 -13.28
N VAL A 172 9.32 11.74 -13.86
CA VAL A 172 9.13 10.42 -13.27
C VAL A 172 10.18 9.47 -13.83
N GLN A 173 10.96 8.84 -12.94
CA GLN A 173 12.07 7.94 -13.29
C GLN A 173 11.78 6.55 -12.69
N PRO A 174 11.30 5.58 -13.49
CA PRO A 174 11.03 4.23 -13.00
C PRO A 174 12.24 3.58 -12.34
N ILE A 175 12.01 2.84 -11.26
CA ILE A 175 13.04 2.04 -10.58
C ILE A 175 13.08 0.66 -11.25
N ALA A 176 14.28 0.30 -11.74
CA ALA A 176 14.50 -1.01 -12.34
C ALA A 176 14.61 -2.10 -11.27
N ASP A 177 14.10 -3.29 -11.60
CA ASP A 177 14.30 -4.56 -10.88
C ASP A 177 14.09 -4.50 -9.35
N PRO A 178 12.96 -3.97 -8.83
CA PRO A 178 12.70 -4.00 -7.41
C PRO A 178 12.61 -5.45 -6.91
N LEU A 179 12.99 -5.69 -5.65
CA LEU A 179 13.00 -7.03 -5.05
C LEU A 179 11.62 -7.72 -5.12
N GLY A 180 10.57 -7.00 -4.76
CA GLY A 180 9.19 -7.47 -4.75
C GLY A 180 8.22 -6.39 -5.23
N CYS A 181 6.95 -6.73 -5.35
CA CYS A 181 5.93 -5.86 -5.97
C CYS A 181 6.46 -5.29 -7.31
N ARG A 182 7.08 -6.15 -8.10
CA ARG A 182 7.90 -5.76 -9.26
C ARG A 182 7.14 -4.92 -10.28
N ALA A 183 5.86 -5.19 -10.44
CA ALA A 183 4.98 -4.48 -11.36
C ALA A 183 4.19 -3.33 -10.70
N ALA A 184 4.55 -2.88 -9.50
CA ALA A 184 3.81 -1.80 -8.83
C ALA A 184 4.14 -0.39 -9.34
N GLY A 185 5.00 -0.25 -10.36
CA GLY A 185 5.33 1.03 -10.97
C GLY A 185 6.06 1.98 -10.02
N HIS A 186 6.99 1.45 -9.22
CA HIS A 186 7.84 2.28 -8.35
C HIS A 186 8.70 3.22 -9.18
N ALA A 187 8.76 4.50 -8.79
CA ALA A 187 9.59 5.50 -9.47
C ALA A 187 10.14 6.53 -8.50
N ASN A 188 11.21 7.21 -8.91
CA ASN A 188 11.63 8.46 -8.31
C ASN A 188 10.94 9.62 -9.05
N VAL A 189 10.64 10.70 -8.33
CA VAL A 189 9.98 11.88 -8.87
C VAL A 189 10.81 13.12 -8.56
N LEU A 190 11.32 13.75 -9.61
CA LEU A 190 12.04 15.02 -9.53
C LEU A 190 11.07 16.16 -9.82
N LEU A 191 11.12 17.17 -8.97
CA LEU A 191 10.33 18.40 -9.06
C LEU A 191 11.32 19.57 -9.18
N ASP A 192 11.31 20.22 -10.33
CA ASP A 192 12.23 21.30 -10.66
C ASP A 192 11.41 22.55 -11.05
N SER A 193 11.25 23.45 -10.10
CA SER A 193 10.48 24.69 -10.26
C SER A 193 9.06 24.46 -10.79
N VAL A 194 8.39 23.39 -10.31
CA VAL A 194 7.04 23.00 -10.74
C VAL A 194 6.03 24.04 -10.26
N ARG A 195 5.36 24.72 -11.19
CA ARG A 195 4.40 25.78 -10.90
C ARG A 195 2.96 25.29 -11.05
N LEU A 196 2.15 25.52 -10.04
CA LEU A 196 0.74 25.11 -9.98
C LEU A 196 -0.12 26.21 -9.34
N PRO A 197 -1.43 26.24 -9.62
CA PRO A 197 -2.37 27.06 -8.87
C PRO A 197 -2.36 26.70 -7.38
N ALA A 198 -2.49 27.71 -6.50
CA ALA A 198 -2.49 27.50 -5.05
C ALA A 198 -3.64 26.61 -4.56
N GLU A 199 -4.73 26.53 -5.32
CA GLU A 199 -5.89 25.65 -5.10
C GLU A 199 -5.54 24.14 -5.13
N ARG A 200 -4.35 23.78 -5.61
CA ARG A 200 -3.81 22.40 -5.60
C ARG A 200 -3.23 21.98 -4.25
N VAL A 201 -3.08 22.91 -3.30
CA VAL A 201 -2.57 22.63 -1.96
C VAL A 201 -3.69 22.08 -1.09
N LEU A 202 -3.53 20.88 -0.60
CA LEU A 202 -4.44 20.23 0.35
C LEU A 202 -4.00 20.53 1.78
N GLY A 203 -4.97 20.84 2.64
CA GLY A 203 -4.70 21.20 4.04
C GLY A 203 -4.24 22.65 4.17
N GLY A 204 -4.62 23.31 5.23
CA GLY A 204 -4.30 24.72 5.47
C GLY A 204 -2.81 24.99 5.70
N ALA A 205 -2.45 26.27 5.75
CA ALA A 205 -1.08 26.77 5.80
C ALA A 205 -0.29 26.38 7.08
N ASP A 206 -0.95 26.01 8.15
CA ASP A 206 -0.35 25.89 9.49
C ASP A 206 -0.44 24.46 10.06
N GLN A 207 -0.59 23.46 9.21
CA GLN A 207 -0.64 22.07 9.67
C GLN A 207 0.77 21.52 9.94
N SER A 208 0.95 20.87 11.08
CA SER A 208 2.23 20.24 11.39
C SER A 208 2.50 19.04 10.46
N LEU A 209 3.77 18.84 10.10
CA LEU A 209 4.17 17.69 9.26
C LEU A 209 3.70 16.34 9.83
N PRO A 210 3.80 16.06 11.15
CA PRO A 210 3.27 14.82 11.71
C PRO A 210 1.76 14.63 11.46
N LEU A 211 0.96 15.68 11.58
CA LEU A 211 -0.49 15.59 11.36
C LEU A 211 -0.82 15.25 9.91
N VAL A 212 -0.23 15.98 8.96
CA VAL A 212 -0.47 15.81 7.52
C VAL A 212 -0.03 14.41 7.07
N VAL A 213 1.15 13.97 7.49
CA VAL A 213 1.71 12.65 7.15
C VAL A 213 0.92 11.53 7.81
N THR A 214 0.59 11.63 9.10
CA THR A 214 -0.15 10.58 9.83
C THR A 214 -1.54 10.37 9.26
N SER A 215 -2.18 11.44 8.76
CA SER A 215 -3.49 11.34 8.10
C SER A 215 -3.47 10.37 6.91
N ALA A 216 -2.44 10.42 6.07
CA ALA A 216 -2.30 9.53 4.93
C ALA A 216 -1.75 8.15 5.32
N LEU A 217 -0.72 8.10 6.18
CA LEU A 217 -0.09 6.84 6.61
C LEU A 217 -1.03 5.93 7.39
N GLY A 218 -2.06 6.46 8.05
CA GLY A 218 -3.08 5.64 8.71
C GLY A 218 -3.75 4.67 7.73
N TYR A 219 -4.17 5.19 6.57
CA TYR A 219 -4.73 4.38 5.48
C TYR A 219 -3.70 3.39 4.92
N GLY A 220 -2.50 3.87 4.60
CA GLY A 220 -1.44 3.04 4.02
C GLY A 220 -1.08 1.86 4.91
N ARG A 221 -0.89 2.08 6.22
CA ARG A 221 -0.60 1.03 7.21
C ARG A 221 -1.69 -0.02 7.28
N LEU A 222 -2.95 0.39 7.34
CA LEU A 222 -4.07 -0.54 7.40
C LEU A 222 -4.20 -1.35 6.11
N SER A 223 -4.05 -0.71 4.95
CA SER A 223 -4.05 -1.38 3.64
C SER A 223 -2.89 -2.38 3.50
N VAL A 224 -1.68 -2.03 3.95
CA VAL A 224 -0.53 -2.96 3.97
C VAL A 224 -0.79 -4.13 4.92
N ALA A 225 -1.37 -3.90 6.10
CA ALA A 225 -1.70 -4.96 7.04
C ALA A 225 -2.69 -5.97 6.44
N TRP A 226 -3.76 -5.51 5.82
CA TRP A 226 -4.70 -6.36 5.09
C TRP A 226 -4.06 -7.06 3.89
N GLY A 227 -3.16 -6.38 3.17
CA GLY A 227 -2.37 -6.99 2.09
C GLY A 227 -1.52 -8.16 2.58
N CYS A 228 -0.96 -8.08 3.79
CA CYS A 228 -0.22 -9.17 4.44
C CYS A 228 -1.12 -10.36 4.78
N VAL A 229 -2.38 -10.14 5.18
CA VAL A 229 -3.38 -11.22 5.32
C VAL A 229 -3.56 -11.94 3.97
N GLY A 230 -3.64 -11.20 2.86
CA GLY A 230 -3.71 -11.77 1.52
C GLY A 230 -2.50 -12.65 1.18
N ILE A 231 -1.29 -12.19 1.49
CA ILE A 231 -0.04 -12.96 1.33
C ILE A 231 -0.13 -14.27 2.10
N LEU A 232 -0.56 -14.24 3.37
CA LEU A 232 -0.69 -15.44 4.21
C LEU A 232 -1.74 -16.41 3.67
N ARG A 233 -2.89 -15.92 3.20
CA ARG A 233 -3.94 -16.73 2.56
C ARG A 233 -3.43 -17.44 1.30
N CYS A 234 -2.70 -16.74 0.43
CA CYS A 234 -2.05 -17.33 -0.74
C CYS A 234 -1.05 -18.43 -0.35
N CYS A 235 -0.17 -18.15 0.60
CA CYS A 235 0.84 -19.08 1.09
C CYS A 235 0.21 -20.33 1.72
N LEU A 236 -0.81 -20.16 2.57
CA LEU A 236 -1.51 -21.25 3.22
C LEU A 236 -2.24 -22.15 2.22
N ALA A 237 -2.94 -21.56 1.25
CA ALA A 237 -3.65 -22.32 0.22
C ALA A 237 -2.69 -23.15 -0.63
N ALA A 238 -1.62 -22.55 -1.13
CA ALA A 238 -0.61 -23.24 -1.94
C ALA A 238 0.12 -24.33 -1.16
N ALA A 239 0.49 -24.07 0.11
CA ALA A 239 1.15 -25.06 0.98
C ALA A 239 0.22 -26.23 1.30
N ALA A 240 -1.05 -25.97 1.60
CA ALA A 240 -2.02 -27.00 1.90
C ALA A 240 -2.32 -27.88 0.68
N GLU A 241 -2.45 -27.31 -0.49
CA GLU A 241 -2.62 -28.05 -1.76
C GLU A 241 -1.41 -28.93 -2.05
N HIS A 242 -0.21 -28.36 -2.06
CA HIS A 242 1.03 -29.08 -2.35
C HIS A 242 1.26 -30.23 -1.37
N THR A 243 1.10 -30.01 -0.08
CA THR A 243 1.39 -31.04 0.94
C THR A 243 0.38 -32.17 0.98
N ARG A 244 -0.86 -31.94 0.53
CA ARG A 244 -1.85 -33.00 0.32
C ARG A 244 -1.55 -33.86 -0.94
N ALA A 245 -1.11 -33.24 -2.00
CA ALA A 245 -0.87 -33.91 -3.28
C ALA A 245 0.48 -34.63 -3.33
N ARG A 246 1.53 -34.08 -2.68
CA ARG A 246 2.88 -34.62 -2.73
C ARG A 246 3.11 -35.67 -1.65
N ALA A 247 3.51 -36.90 -2.06
CA ALA A 247 3.89 -37.96 -1.14
C ALA A 247 5.42 -38.15 -1.11
N GLN A 248 5.97 -38.37 0.09
CA GLN A 248 7.35 -38.78 0.34
C GLN A 248 7.38 -39.71 1.58
N PHE A 249 8.34 -40.61 1.63
CA PHE A 249 8.45 -41.62 2.70
C PHE A 249 7.17 -42.43 2.89
N GLY A 250 6.49 -42.78 1.78
CA GLY A 250 5.34 -43.66 1.73
C GLY A 250 3.98 -43.03 2.11
N LYS A 251 3.91 -41.70 2.35
CA LYS A 251 2.67 -41.02 2.70
C LYS A 251 2.66 -39.55 2.25
N PRO A 252 1.48 -38.89 2.17
CA PRO A 252 1.38 -37.47 1.88
C PRO A 252 2.21 -36.62 2.83
N LEU A 253 2.79 -35.50 2.32
CA LEU A 253 3.58 -34.62 3.16
C LEU A 253 2.79 -34.07 4.35
N ALA A 254 1.51 -33.78 4.18
CA ALA A 254 0.61 -33.29 5.23
C ALA A 254 0.51 -34.23 6.45
N GLU A 255 0.80 -35.52 6.29
CA GLU A 255 0.76 -36.51 7.38
C GLU A 255 2.08 -36.60 8.18
N HIS A 256 3.10 -35.83 7.78
CA HIS A 256 4.35 -35.72 8.55
C HIS A 256 4.20 -34.63 9.62
N GLN A 257 4.49 -34.96 10.89
CA GLN A 257 4.25 -34.07 12.03
C GLN A 257 4.92 -32.70 11.90
N LEU A 258 6.15 -32.62 11.35
CA LEU A 258 6.87 -31.35 11.16
C LEU A 258 6.22 -30.49 10.05
N VAL A 259 5.65 -31.10 9.02
CA VAL A 259 4.90 -30.41 7.96
C VAL A 259 3.56 -29.93 8.50
N ALA A 260 2.82 -30.78 9.22
CA ALA A 260 1.56 -30.43 9.86
C ALA A 260 1.71 -29.24 10.82
N ARG A 261 2.82 -29.20 11.60
CA ARG A 261 3.16 -28.07 12.47
C ARG A 261 3.29 -26.76 11.67
N GLN A 262 4.06 -26.76 10.58
CA GLN A 262 4.24 -25.55 9.77
C GLN A 262 2.93 -25.07 9.14
N LEU A 263 2.05 -25.97 8.70
CA LEU A 263 0.72 -25.61 8.22
C LEU A 263 -0.14 -24.96 9.32
N ALA A 264 -0.08 -25.51 10.53
CA ALA A 264 -0.77 -24.93 11.69
C ALA A 264 -0.24 -23.53 12.04
N GLU A 265 1.09 -23.33 12.00
CA GLU A 265 1.72 -22.03 12.22
C GLU A 265 1.30 -20.99 11.15
N LEU A 266 1.17 -21.39 9.88
CA LEU A 266 0.65 -20.54 8.81
C LEU A 266 -0.82 -20.14 9.04
N LEU A 267 -1.66 -21.08 9.43
CA LEU A 267 -3.06 -20.82 9.76
C LEU A 267 -3.17 -19.88 10.97
N VAL A 268 -2.40 -20.12 12.03
CA VAL A 268 -2.39 -19.26 13.22
C VAL A 268 -1.94 -17.83 12.85
N ALA A 269 -0.91 -17.69 12.02
CA ALA A 269 -0.42 -16.39 11.55
C ALA A 269 -1.50 -15.63 10.78
N GLU A 270 -2.21 -16.29 9.85
CA GLU A 270 -3.31 -15.69 9.09
C GLU A 270 -4.43 -15.23 10.02
N GLN A 271 -4.85 -16.07 10.96
CA GLN A 271 -5.93 -15.75 11.91
C GLN A 271 -5.56 -14.59 12.84
N ILE A 272 -4.35 -14.55 13.39
CA ILE A 272 -3.88 -13.43 14.22
C ILE A 272 -3.89 -12.13 13.40
N CYS A 273 -3.33 -12.14 12.19
CA CYS A 273 -3.28 -10.96 11.32
C CYS A 273 -4.68 -10.47 10.96
N THR A 274 -5.60 -11.36 10.64
CA THR A 274 -6.99 -10.99 10.36
C THR A 274 -7.62 -10.29 11.56
N ARG A 275 -7.46 -10.83 12.80
CA ARG A 275 -8.06 -10.23 14.01
C ARG A 275 -7.49 -8.84 14.35
N VAL A 276 -6.17 -8.63 14.20
CA VAL A 276 -5.61 -7.30 14.46
C VAL A 276 -6.02 -6.29 13.38
N CYS A 277 -6.19 -6.73 12.13
CA CYS A 277 -6.71 -5.89 11.06
C CYS A 277 -8.20 -5.54 11.27
N GLU A 278 -9.04 -6.49 11.68
CA GLU A 278 -10.44 -6.25 12.04
C GLU A 278 -10.56 -5.26 13.21
N HIS A 279 -9.72 -5.38 14.23
CA HIS A 279 -9.67 -4.43 15.33
C HIS A 279 -9.33 -3.02 14.84
N ALA A 280 -8.28 -2.88 14.04
CA ALA A 280 -7.87 -1.58 13.48
C ALA A 280 -8.94 -0.98 12.57
N SER A 281 -9.64 -1.81 11.77
CA SER A 281 -10.78 -1.39 10.96
C SER A 281 -11.96 -0.92 11.83
N GLY A 282 -12.24 -1.60 12.94
CA GLY A 282 -13.24 -1.16 13.93
C GLY A 282 -12.90 0.19 14.57
N CYS A 283 -11.62 0.39 14.94
CA CYS A 283 -11.14 1.71 15.41
C CYS A 283 -11.31 2.80 14.34
N TRP A 284 -11.10 2.47 13.08
CA TRP A 284 -11.30 3.37 11.94
C TRP A 284 -12.76 3.80 11.82
N GLU A 285 -13.68 2.87 11.79
CA GLU A 285 -15.12 3.09 11.64
C GLU A 285 -15.72 3.86 12.82
N ALA A 286 -15.21 3.59 14.02
CA ALA A 286 -15.64 4.28 15.23
C ALA A 286 -15.01 5.68 15.40
N GLY A 287 -14.04 6.09 14.56
CA GLY A 287 -13.27 7.32 14.77
C GLY A 287 -12.52 7.32 16.10
N SER A 288 -12.06 6.15 16.54
CA SER A 288 -11.40 5.98 17.84
C SER A 288 -10.11 6.79 17.96
N PRO A 289 -9.80 7.37 19.12
CA PRO A 289 -8.50 8.00 19.40
C PRO A 289 -7.33 7.01 19.28
N ASP A 290 -7.58 5.71 19.43
CA ASP A 290 -6.58 4.65 19.32
C ASP A 290 -6.25 4.27 17.88
N LEU A 291 -6.94 4.83 16.89
CA LEU A 291 -6.82 4.47 15.47
C LEU A 291 -5.36 4.41 15.00
N VAL A 292 -4.57 5.44 15.32
CA VAL A 292 -3.17 5.52 14.86
C VAL A 292 -2.37 4.33 15.38
N MET A 293 -2.51 4.01 16.66
CA MET A 293 -1.77 2.91 17.28
C MET A 293 -2.29 1.55 16.85
N ALA A 294 -3.61 1.42 16.65
CA ALA A 294 -4.22 0.20 16.12
C ALA A 294 -3.70 -0.12 14.70
N THR A 295 -3.56 0.89 13.83
CA THR A 295 -3.01 0.71 12.48
C THR A 295 -1.51 0.39 12.49
N VAL A 296 -0.72 0.99 13.39
CA VAL A 296 0.70 0.66 13.58
C VAL A 296 0.86 -0.77 14.08
N LEU A 297 0.06 -1.19 15.07
CA LEU A 297 0.07 -2.56 15.59
C LEU A 297 -0.30 -3.57 14.51
N ALA A 298 -1.40 -3.32 13.78
CA ALA A 298 -1.85 -4.20 12.71
C ALA A 298 -0.78 -4.37 11.63
N LYS A 299 -0.16 -3.26 11.18
CA LYS A 299 0.94 -3.28 10.19
C LYS A 299 2.14 -4.06 10.71
N HIS A 300 2.60 -3.78 11.91
CA HIS A 300 3.77 -4.43 12.50
C HIS A 300 3.60 -5.95 12.63
N VAL A 301 2.47 -6.38 13.22
CA VAL A 301 2.15 -7.79 13.41
C VAL A 301 2.02 -8.50 12.07
N SER A 302 1.21 -7.94 11.16
CA SER A 302 0.91 -8.59 9.88
C SER A 302 2.13 -8.68 8.97
N ALA A 303 2.97 -7.64 8.89
CA ALA A 303 4.18 -7.67 8.07
C ALA A 303 5.18 -8.74 8.54
N GLY A 304 5.44 -8.83 9.86
CA GLY A 304 6.34 -9.84 10.40
C GLY A 304 5.81 -11.27 10.24
N HIS A 305 4.49 -11.49 10.40
CA HIS A 305 3.89 -12.80 10.15
C HIS A 305 3.89 -13.16 8.66
N ALA A 306 3.60 -12.22 7.76
CA ALA A 306 3.66 -12.45 6.32
C ALA A 306 5.07 -12.83 5.85
N ALA A 307 6.10 -12.13 6.33
CA ALA A 307 7.49 -12.44 5.97
C ALA A 307 7.90 -13.85 6.41
N ARG A 308 7.63 -14.22 7.66
CA ARG A 308 7.93 -15.57 8.18
C ARG A 308 7.06 -16.64 7.52
N GLY A 309 5.77 -16.37 7.32
CA GLY A 309 4.83 -17.30 6.71
C GLY A 309 5.16 -17.59 5.24
N ALA A 310 5.52 -16.57 4.47
CA ALA A 310 5.93 -16.76 3.08
C ALA A 310 7.25 -17.55 2.98
N ALA A 311 8.22 -17.31 3.87
CA ALA A 311 9.44 -18.11 3.94
C ALA A 311 9.14 -19.59 4.26
N SER A 312 8.26 -19.85 5.25
CA SER A 312 7.78 -21.21 5.57
C SER A 312 7.09 -21.88 4.39
N ALA A 313 6.26 -21.13 3.64
CA ALA A 313 5.57 -21.69 2.48
C ALA A 313 6.56 -22.09 1.36
N VAL A 314 7.58 -21.26 1.07
CA VAL A 314 8.66 -21.64 0.13
C VAL A 314 9.34 -22.92 0.60
N GLN A 315 9.65 -23.05 1.89
CA GLN A 315 10.26 -24.25 2.47
C GLN A 315 9.38 -25.49 2.32
N LEU A 316 8.06 -25.37 2.56
CA LEU A 316 7.09 -26.47 2.41
C LEU A 316 6.95 -26.95 0.96
N LEU A 317 7.00 -26.04 0.00
CA LEU A 317 6.92 -26.35 -1.42
C LEU A 317 8.25 -26.78 -2.02
N ALA A 318 9.37 -26.60 -1.31
CA ALA A 318 10.72 -26.91 -1.77
C ALA A 318 11.00 -26.34 -3.17
N SER A 319 11.52 -27.13 -4.12
CA SER A 319 11.85 -26.68 -5.47
C SER A 319 10.68 -26.09 -6.25
N ALA A 320 9.44 -26.54 -5.98
CA ALA A 320 8.25 -25.97 -6.61
C ALA A 320 8.02 -24.52 -6.19
N GLY A 321 8.18 -24.21 -4.90
CA GLY A 321 8.03 -22.85 -4.36
C GLY A 321 9.21 -21.92 -4.64
N ALA A 322 10.36 -22.46 -5.06
CA ALA A 322 11.56 -21.69 -5.38
C ALA A 322 11.62 -21.23 -6.86
N ARG A 323 10.66 -21.65 -7.68
CA ARG A 323 10.59 -21.25 -9.09
C ARG A 323 10.13 -19.78 -9.20
N ASP A 324 10.86 -18.99 -9.98
CA ASP A 324 10.43 -17.60 -10.28
C ASP A 324 9.06 -17.62 -10.99
N GLY A 325 8.21 -16.65 -10.64
CA GLY A 325 6.82 -16.59 -11.11
C GLY A 325 5.82 -17.39 -10.25
N HIS A 326 6.25 -18.41 -9.49
CA HIS A 326 5.34 -19.14 -8.60
C HIS A 326 4.69 -18.19 -7.57
N PRO A 327 3.38 -18.30 -7.27
CA PRO A 327 2.69 -17.39 -6.34
C PRO A 327 3.40 -17.25 -4.99
N VAL A 328 3.91 -18.36 -4.44
CA VAL A 328 4.63 -18.34 -3.15
C VAL A 328 5.99 -17.65 -3.26
N ALA A 329 6.71 -17.81 -4.38
CA ALA A 329 7.98 -17.10 -4.60
C ALA A 329 7.76 -15.58 -4.71
N ARG A 330 6.69 -15.15 -5.40
CA ARG A 330 6.26 -13.74 -5.43
C ARG A 330 5.92 -13.26 -4.03
N ALA A 331 5.05 -13.98 -3.33
CA ALA A 331 4.63 -13.67 -1.97
C ALA A 331 5.82 -13.49 -1.01
N TYR A 332 6.85 -14.33 -1.12
CA TYR A 332 8.08 -14.24 -0.32
C TYR A 332 8.84 -12.94 -0.57
N ARG A 333 9.02 -12.54 -1.82
CA ARG A 333 9.68 -11.28 -2.19
C ARG A 333 8.85 -10.06 -1.77
N ASP A 334 7.54 -10.11 -2.02
CA ASP A 334 6.62 -9.04 -1.69
C ASP A 334 6.50 -8.84 -0.17
N ALA A 335 6.44 -9.92 0.61
CA ALA A 335 6.34 -9.88 2.06
C ALA A 335 7.53 -9.15 2.71
N LYS A 336 8.74 -9.25 2.14
CA LYS A 336 9.90 -8.50 2.66
C LYS A 336 9.71 -7.00 2.54
N LEU A 337 9.10 -6.52 1.47
CA LEU A 337 8.82 -5.10 1.31
C LEU A 337 7.79 -4.59 2.35
N MET A 338 6.86 -5.45 2.79
CA MET A 338 5.87 -5.07 3.80
C MET A 338 6.49 -4.76 5.16
N GLU A 339 7.66 -5.30 5.48
CA GLU A 339 8.40 -4.93 6.69
C GLU A 339 9.03 -3.53 6.59
N ILE A 340 9.22 -2.98 5.39
CA ILE A 340 9.95 -1.74 5.12
C ILE A 340 8.99 -0.57 4.91
N ILE A 341 7.99 -0.74 4.04
CA ILE A 341 7.06 0.34 3.65
C ILE A 341 6.11 0.75 4.79
N GLU A 342 5.52 1.94 4.71
CA GLU A 342 4.59 2.53 5.69
C GLU A 342 5.14 2.61 7.13
N GLY A 343 6.46 2.73 7.22
CA GLY A 343 7.24 2.68 8.45
C GLY A 343 7.86 1.31 8.68
N THR A 344 9.20 1.28 8.83
CA THR A 344 9.92 0.02 9.05
C THR A 344 9.45 -0.70 10.31
N THR A 345 9.78 -1.99 10.42
CA THR A 345 9.51 -2.81 11.61
C THR A 345 10.01 -2.09 12.87
N GLU A 346 11.22 -1.53 12.83
CA GLU A 346 11.87 -0.85 13.96
C GLU A 346 11.14 0.45 14.33
N LEU A 347 10.70 1.23 13.31
CA LEU A 347 9.92 2.45 13.56
C LEU A 347 8.58 2.11 14.20
N CYS A 348 7.88 1.09 13.74
CA CYS A 348 6.65 0.63 14.37
C CYS A 348 6.88 0.20 15.83
N GLN A 349 7.97 -0.54 16.11
CA GLN A 349 8.34 -0.95 17.47
C GLN A 349 8.60 0.26 18.37
N LEU A 350 9.31 1.28 17.88
CA LEU A 350 9.55 2.52 18.65
C LEU A 350 8.24 3.26 18.95
N MET A 351 7.32 3.32 18.01
CA MET A 351 5.99 3.94 18.21
C MET A 351 5.19 3.17 19.26
N LEU A 352 5.14 1.84 19.17
CA LEU A 352 4.45 0.97 20.12
C LEU A 352 5.06 1.06 21.52
N ALA A 353 6.39 1.07 21.63
CA ALA A 353 7.07 1.22 22.92
C ALA A 353 6.76 2.58 23.58
N ARG A 354 6.76 3.68 22.82
CA ARG A 354 6.39 5.00 23.33
C ARG A 354 4.93 5.04 23.81
N HIS A 355 4.04 4.40 23.08
CA HIS A 355 2.62 4.28 23.47
C HIS A 355 2.45 3.47 24.76
N ALA A 356 3.16 2.35 24.92
CA ALA A 356 3.13 1.52 26.12
C ALA A 356 3.71 2.24 27.37
N LEU A 357 4.56 3.26 27.18
CA LEU A 357 5.15 4.06 28.24
C LEU A 357 4.39 5.38 28.49
N ALA A 358 3.38 5.68 27.67
CA ALA A 358 2.56 6.86 27.88
C ALA A 358 1.74 6.71 29.18
N PRO A 359 1.60 7.77 29.99
CA PRO A 359 0.89 7.74 31.27
C PRO A 359 -0.61 7.46 31.11
#